data_a0de19cab090439e399742eda0a9c6a2
#
_entry.id   a0de19cab090439e399742eda0a9c6a2
#
_cell.length_a   1.000
_cell.length_b   1.000
_cell.length_c   1.000
_cell.angle_alpha   90.00
_cell.angle_beta   90.00
_cell.angle_gamma   90.00
#
_symmetry.space_group_name_H-M   'P 1'
#
loop_
_entity.id
_entity.type
_entity.pdbx_description
1 polymer ?
#
loop_
_entity_poly.entity_id
_entity_poly.type
_entity_poly.pdbx_seq_one_letter_code
_entity_poly.pdbx_strand_id
1 'polypeptide(L)'
;METTVKLKYIKQSPKKVRFVLNSVRGSNVKNAINKLEKLNKKAAFSILKALKSAISNLSNTFSEDSINENDFYIFEAYVDQGPVMKRFRPAAMGRATPILKRSSHLTLTLKKNSSN
;
A
#
# COMPACT_ATOMS: atom_id res chain seq x y z
N MET A 1 -8.12 19.09 -4.11
CA MET A 1 -8.40 17.67 -4.39
C MET A 1 -7.54 16.76 -3.55
N GLU A 2 -8.16 15.84 -2.85
CA GLU A 2 -7.45 14.78 -2.15
C GLU A 2 -8.32 13.54 -2.05
N THR A 3 -7.69 12.40 -1.83
CA THR A 3 -8.40 11.15 -1.59
C THR A 3 -7.60 10.28 -0.64
N THR A 4 -8.30 9.51 0.17
CA THR A 4 -7.69 8.55 1.08
C THR A 4 -8.21 7.16 0.74
N VAL A 5 -7.30 6.22 0.61
CA VAL A 5 -7.63 4.82 0.33
C VAL A 5 -7.07 3.95 1.44
N LYS A 6 -7.86 2.98 1.86
CA LYS A 6 -7.44 1.98 2.84
C LYS A 6 -7.51 0.60 2.20
N LEU A 7 -6.42 -0.13 2.26
CA LEU A 7 -6.36 -1.51 1.82
C LEU A 7 -6.12 -2.37 3.05
N LYS A 8 -7.15 -3.11 3.45
CA LYS A 8 -7.10 -3.90 4.67
C LYS A 8 -6.71 -5.35 4.40
N TYR A 9 -6.17 -5.99 5.42
CA TYR A 9 -5.86 -7.43 5.42
C TYR A 9 -4.89 -7.86 4.32
N ILE A 10 -3.87 -7.03 4.09
CA ILE A 10 -2.75 -7.45 3.25
C ILE A 10 -2.02 -8.58 3.96
N LYS A 11 -1.85 -9.70 3.28
CA LYS A 11 -1.23 -10.89 3.87
C LYS A 11 0.29 -10.79 3.91
N GLN A 12 0.77 -9.75 4.58
CA GLN A 12 2.19 -9.52 4.83
C GLN A 12 2.36 -8.78 6.14
N SER A 13 3.52 -8.92 6.76
CA SER A 13 3.83 -8.20 7.99
C SER A 13 3.95 -6.70 7.71
N PRO A 14 3.58 -5.85 8.69
CA PRO A 14 3.72 -4.39 8.51
C PRO A 14 5.15 -3.97 8.17
N LYS A 15 6.15 -4.63 8.75
CA LYS A 15 7.55 -4.31 8.50
C LYS A 15 7.91 -4.43 7.02
N LYS A 16 7.45 -5.49 6.36
CA LYS A 16 7.74 -5.71 4.94
C LYS A 16 7.02 -4.68 4.06
N VAL A 17 5.78 -4.34 4.39
CA VAL A 17 5.02 -3.34 3.64
C VAL A 17 5.64 -1.96 3.83
N ARG A 18 6.02 -1.60 5.07
CA ARG A 18 6.65 -0.31 5.35
C ARG A 18 7.97 -0.15 4.62
N PHE A 19 8.73 -1.21 4.49
CA PHE A 19 10.01 -1.16 3.79
C PHE A 19 9.83 -0.66 2.36
N VAL A 20 8.85 -1.22 1.64
CA VAL A 20 8.57 -0.81 0.27
C VAL A 20 7.90 0.57 0.24
N LEU A 21 6.97 0.82 1.15
CA LEU A 21 6.25 2.09 1.21
C LEU A 21 7.19 3.28 1.43
N ASN A 22 8.20 3.11 2.26
CA ASN A 22 9.17 4.18 2.54
C ASN A 22 9.91 4.63 1.29
N SER A 23 10.05 3.76 0.28
CA SER A 23 10.74 4.11 -0.96
C SER A 23 9.94 5.05 -1.85
N VAL A 24 8.63 5.15 -1.62
CA VAL A 24 7.75 6.01 -2.44
C VAL A 24 7.03 7.07 -1.62
N ARG A 25 7.28 7.14 -0.33
CA ARG A 25 6.64 8.13 0.54
C ARG A 25 7.02 9.54 0.10
N GLY A 26 6.02 10.41 -0.04
CA GLY A 26 6.24 11.79 -0.46
C GLY A 26 6.51 11.98 -1.94
N SER A 27 6.53 10.90 -2.71
CA SER A 27 6.82 10.97 -4.14
C SER A 27 5.59 11.40 -4.94
N ASN A 28 5.88 11.98 -6.11
CA ASN A 28 4.88 12.17 -7.15
C ASN A 28 4.28 10.82 -7.52
N VAL A 29 2.97 10.78 -7.75
CA VAL A 29 2.26 9.51 -8.00
C VAL A 29 2.80 8.80 -9.23
N LYS A 30 3.09 9.53 -10.31
CA LYS A 30 3.64 8.92 -11.53
C LYS A 30 4.98 8.24 -11.26
N ASN A 31 5.86 8.91 -10.53
CA ASN A 31 7.15 8.35 -10.16
C ASN A 31 7.01 7.14 -9.25
N ALA A 32 6.07 7.20 -8.31
CA ALA A 32 5.81 6.08 -7.40
C ALA A 32 5.33 4.85 -8.17
N ILE A 33 4.42 5.03 -9.11
CA ILE A 33 3.91 3.92 -9.92
C ILE A 33 5.05 3.28 -10.72
N ASN A 34 5.86 4.12 -11.39
CA ASN A 34 6.98 3.62 -12.18
C ASN A 34 7.96 2.83 -11.32
N LYS A 35 8.25 3.32 -10.13
CA LYS A 35 9.18 2.66 -9.21
C LYS A 35 8.62 1.33 -8.72
N LEU A 36 7.35 1.30 -8.34
CA LEU A 36 6.73 0.09 -7.81
C LEU A 36 6.59 -1.00 -8.88
N GLU A 37 6.34 -0.62 -10.13
CA GLU A 37 6.24 -1.59 -11.22
C GLU A 37 7.56 -2.31 -11.47
N LYS A 38 8.68 -1.67 -11.15
CA LYS A 38 10.01 -2.24 -11.35
C LYS A 38 10.51 -3.04 -10.16
N LEU A 39 9.86 -2.92 -9.01
CA LEU A 39 10.26 -3.63 -7.81
C LEU A 39 9.70 -5.06 -7.82
N ASN A 40 10.58 -6.02 -7.62
CA ASN A 40 10.19 -7.43 -7.53
C ASN A 40 9.87 -7.80 -6.07
N LYS A 41 8.89 -7.11 -5.49
CA LYS A 41 8.47 -7.33 -4.11
C LYS A 41 6.96 -7.49 -4.06
N LYS A 42 6.50 -8.44 -3.26
CA LYS A 42 5.07 -8.68 -3.08
C LYS A 42 4.32 -7.44 -2.56
N ALA A 43 4.94 -6.72 -1.63
CA ALA A 43 4.34 -5.51 -1.05
C ALA A 43 4.17 -4.41 -2.11
N ALA A 44 5.07 -4.34 -3.10
CA ALA A 44 4.97 -3.35 -4.18
C ALA A 44 3.67 -3.52 -4.96
N PHE A 45 3.26 -4.76 -5.20
CA PHE A 45 2.01 -5.05 -5.90
C PHE A 45 0.80 -4.51 -5.13
N SER A 46 0.76 -4.73 -3.81
CA SER A 46 -0.34 -4.26 -2.98
C SER A 46 -0.41 -2.72 -2.93
N ILE A 47 0.75 -2.07 -2.80
CA ILE A 47 0.81 -0.61 -2.77
C ILE A 47 0.40 -0.03 -4.12
N LEU A 48 0.85 -0.63 -5.21
CA LEU A 48 0.48 -0.21 -6.56
C LEU A 48 -1.02 -0.30 -6.77
N LYS A 49 -1.64 -1.38 -6.29
CA LYS A 49 -3.08 -1.57 -6.37
C LYS A 49 -3.82 -0.46 -5.60
N ALA A 50 -3.33 -0.10 -4.42
CA ALA A 50 -3.92 0.99 -3.63
C ALA A 50 -3.79 2.34 -4.35
N LEU A 51 -2.64 2.61 -4.98
CA LEU A 51 -2.45 3.84 -5.75
C LEU A 51 -3.41 3.93 -6.93
N LYS A 52 -3.57 2.85 -7.67
CA LYS A 52 -4.49 2.83 -8.81
C LYS A 52 -5.93 3.01 -8.37
N SER A 53 -6.29 2.43 -7.23
CA SER A 53 -7.62 2.62 -6.64
C SER A 53 -7.84 4.08 -6.25
N ALA A 54 -6.83 4.73 -5.68
CA ALA A 54 -6.92 6.15 -5.31
C ALA A 54 -7.12 7.04 -6.53
N ILE A 55 -6.40 6.78 -7.61
CA ILE A 55 -6.55 7.53 -8.87
C ILE A 55 -7.98 7.36 -9.41
N SER A 56 -8.48 6.14 -9.39
CA SER A 56 -9.85 5.86 -9.83
C SER A 56 -10.88 6.61 -8.98
N ASN A 57 -10.67 6.66 -7.66
CA ASN A 57 -11.57 7.38 -6.76
C ASN A 57 -11.56 8.89 -7.04
N LEU A 58 -10.40 9.45 -7.35
CA LEU A 58 -10.30 10.87 -7.71
C LEU A 58 -11.09 11.16 -8.98
N SER A 59 -10.94 10.32 -9.99
CA SER A 59 -11.68 10.46 -11.25
C SER A 59 -13.18 10.43 -11.02
N ASN A 60 -13.66 9.49 -10.22
CA ASN A 60 -15.08 9.33 -9.95
C ASN A 60 -15.64 10.47 -9.11
N THR A 61 -14.89 10.87 -8.06
CA THR A 61 -15.37 11.89 -7.11
C THR A 61 -15.46 13.27 -7.74
N PHE A 62 -14.52 13.61 -8.60
CA PHE A 62 -14.44 14.94 -9.21
C PHE A 62 -14.94 14.97 -10.65
N SER A 63 -15.54 13.86 -11.11
CA SER A 63 -16.17 13.74 -12.43
C SER A 63 -15.22 14.11 -13.57
N GLU A 64 -13.95 13.77 -13.42
CA GLU A 64 -12.97 13.97 -14.47
C GLU A 64 -12.72 12.66 -15.19
N ASP A 65 -12.65 12.69 -16.50
CA ASP A 65 -12.43 11.49 -17.32
C ASP A 65 -11.04 10.90 -17.11
N SER A 66 -10.07 11.76 -16.86
CA SER A 66 -8.72 11.31 -16.57
C SER A 66 -8.07 12.21 -15.55
N ILE A 67 -7.27 11.62 -14.67
CA ILE A 67 -6.49 12.33 -13.67
C ILE A 67 -5.03 12.27 -14.10
N ASN A 68 -4.39 13.42 -14.16
CA ASN A 68 -2.97 13.48 -14.46
C ASN A 68 -2.17 13.10 -13.22
N GLU A 69 -1.54 11.94 -13.25
CA GLU A 69 -0.79 11.40 -12.12
C GLU A 69 0.36 12.30 -11.69
N ASN A 70 0.88 13.13 -12.59
CA ASN A 70 1.95 14.08 -12.25
C ASN A 70 1.48 15.23 -11.37
N ASP A 71 0.17 15.48 -11.30
CA ASP A 71 -0.38 16.57 -10.50
C ASP A 71 -0.61 16.18 -9.05
N PHE A 72 -0.40 14.93 -8.69
CA PHE A 72 -0.66 14.41 -7.35
C PHE A 72 0.59 13.81 -6.72
N TYR A 73 0.62 13.83 -5.40
CA TYR A 73 1.73 13.22 -4.67
C TYR A 73 1.18 12.45 -3.46
N ILE A 74 1.99 11.56 -2.94
CA ILE A 74 1.63 10.77 -1.76
C ILE A 74 1.87 11.66 -0.53
N PHE A 75 0.80 12.27 -0.03
CA PHE A 75 0.86 13.19 1.09
C PHE A 75 1.09 12.45 2.40
N GLU A 76 0.36 11.38 2.61
CA GLU A 76 0.41 10.61 3.84
C GLU A 76 0.29 9.13 3.50
N ALA A 77 1.11 8.31 4.13
CA ALA A 77 1.09 6.88 3.91
C ALA A 77 1.58 6.18 5.18
N TYR A 78 0.79 5.25 5.68
CA TYR A 78 1.18 4.50 6.85
C TYR A 78 0.59 3.09 6.82
N VAL A 79 1.18 2.21 7.63
CA VAL A 79 0.78 0.81 7.72
C VAL A 79 0.53 0.48 9.17
N ASP A 80 -0.66 0.00 9.47
CA ASP A 80 -1.04 -0.49 10.80
C ASP A 80 -1.02 -2.00 10.82
N GLN A 81 -0.76 -2.56 11.99
CA GLN A 81 -0.80 -3.99 12.16
C GLN A 81 -2.25 -4.49 12.15
N GLY A 82 -2.51 -5.48 11.30
CA GLY A 82 -3.80 -6.15 11.29
C GLY A 82 -3.82 -7.36 12.21
N PRO A 83 -4.90 -8.15 12.19
CA PRO A 83 -4.99 -9.35 13.01
C PRO A 83 -3.86 -10.33 12.70
N VAL A 84 -3.38 -10.99 13.74
CA VAL A 84 -2.37 -12.04 13.61
C VAL A 84 -3.07 -13.38 13.77
N MET A 85 -2.91 -14.25 12.77
CA MET A 85 -3.48 -15.59 12.82
C MET A 85 -2.39 -16.59 13.19
N LYS A 86 -2.66 -17.38 14.23
CA LYS A 86 -1.75 -18.42 14.66
C LYS A 86 -2.01 -19.70 13.87
N ARG A 87 -0.96 -20.29 13.37
CA ARG A 87 -1.01 -21.59 12.72
C ARG A 87 0.08 -22.46 13.32
N PHE A 88 -0.06 -23.76 13.22
CA PHE A 88 0.91 -24.70 13.76
C PHE A 88 1.42 -25.60 12.66
N ARG A 89 2.74 -25.79 12.69
CA ARG A 89 3.43 -26.72 11.78
C ARG A 89 3.89 -27.92 12.58
N PRO A 90 3.66 -29.14 12.13
CA PRO A 90 4.24 -30.31 12.77
C PRO A 90 5.77 -30.18 12.80
N ALA A 91 6.35 -30.48 13.97
CA ALA A 91 7.78 -30.48 14.13
C ALA A 91 8.25 -31.87 14.53
N ALA A 92 9.55 -32.10 14.51
CA ALA A 92 10.11 -33.37 14.92
C ALA A 92 9.66 -33.75 16.33
N MET A 93 9.52 -35.03 16.59
CA MET A 93 9.15 -35.60 17.92
C MET A 93 7.74 -35.22 18.35
N GLY A 94 6.82 -35.02 17.42
CA GLY A 94 5.41 -34.78 17.70
C GLY A 94 5.09 -33.39 18.26
N ARG A 95 6.04 -32.50 18.31
CA ARG A 95 5.81 -31.12 18.77
C ARG A 95 5.26 -30.27 17.63
N ALA A 96 4.40 -29.31 17.96
CA ALA A 96 3.92 -28.33 17.01
C ALA A 96 4.70 -27.02 17.17
N THR A 97 5.14 -26.46 16.04
CA THR A 97 5.84 -25.17 16.04
C THR A 97 4.84 -24.08 15.64
N PRO A 98 4.67 -23.03 16.46
CA PRO A 98 3.74 -21.96 16.11
C PRO A 98 4.27 -21.12 14.95
N ILE A 99 3.36 -20.77 14.04
CA ILE A 99 3.64 -19.87 12.93
C ILE A 99 2.65 -18.73 13.02
N LEU A 100 3.17 -17.50 13.01
CA LEU A 100 2.33 -16.31 13.03
C LEU A 100 2.11 -15.81 11.61
N LYS A 101 0.85 -15.78 11.18
CA LYS A 101 0.46 -15.20 9.90
C LYS A 101 0.04 -13.77 10.18
N ARG A 102 0.89 -12.83 9.84
CA ARG A 102 0.65 -11.41 10.09
C ARG A 102 -0.08 -10.77 8.92
N SER A 103 -0.83 -9.73 9.21
CA SER A 103 -1.51 -8.94 8.19
C SER A 103 -1.28 -7.46 8.46
N SER A 104 -1.58 -6.65 7.46
CA SER A 104 -1.36 -5.21 7.50
C SER A 104 -2.53 -4.46 6.92
N HIS A 105 -2.75 -3.26 7.43
CA HIS A 105 -3.71 -2.32 6.88
C HIS A 105 -2.95 -1.11 6.36
N LEU A 106 -3.08 -0.84 5.08
CA LEU A 106 -2.39 0.28 4.42
C LEU A 106 -3.36 1.44 4.26
N THR A 107 -2.90 2.64 4.62
CA THR A 107 -3.64 3.87 4.37
C THR A 107 -2.78 4.80 3.54
N LEU A 108 -3.34 5.27 2.43
CA LEU A 108 -2.69 6.21 1.51
C LEU A 108 -3.59 7.43 1.31
N THR A 109 -2.99 8.60 1.40
CA THR A 109 -3.68 9.85 1.05
C THR A 109 -2.91 10.54 -0.05
N LEU A 110 -3.60 10.84 -1.15
CA LEU A 110 -3.05 11.59 -2.26
C LEU A 110 -3.60 13.01 -2.22
N LYS A 111 -2.74 13.97 -2.49
CA LYS A 111 -3.13 15.38 -2.62
C LYS A 111 -2.61 15.95 -3.91
N LYS A 112 -3.35 16.95 -4.44
CA LYS A 112 -2.91 17.69 -5.60
C LYS A 112 -1.75 18.59 -5.23
N ASN A 113 -0.75 18.67 -6.09
CA ASN A 113 0.37 19.57 -5.89
C ASN A 113 -0.12 21.02 -5.85
N SER A 114 0.49 21.82 -4.97
CA SER A 114 0.26 23.26 -4.99
C SER A 114 0.83 23.79 -6.28
N SER A 115 -0.02 24.33 -7.14
CA SER A 115 0.48 24.97 -8.35
C SER A 115 0.81 26.41 -8.01
N ASN A 116 2.02 26.79 -8.29
CA ASN A 116 2.43 28.18 -8.10
C ASN A 116 2.46 28.86 -9.45
#